data_fee8d80d4b639094efdf78f8ea29652b
#
_entry.id   fee8d80d4b639094efdf78f8ea29652b
#
_cell.length_a   1.000
_cell.length_b   1.000
_cell.length_c   1.000
_cell.angle_alpha   90.00
_cell.angle_beta   90.00
_cell.angle_gamma   90.00
#
_symmetry.space_group_name_H-M   'P 1'
#
loop_
_entity.id
_entity.type
_entity.pdbx_description
1 polymer ?
#
loop_
_entity_poly.entity_id
_entity_poly.type
_entity_poly.pdbx_seq_one_letter_code
_entity_poly.pdbx_strand_id
1 'polypeptide(L)'
;MRHFRGPANANLNFSLGQVRREYKATENNSTTTTFRFSSQTPATASGQSYLSYERVLTDFTNSPYSQRTSVTFGHVFRSFGDRRANGSIGIDQTKYVRTGTEAQKYRASLSHDLYASRLFSVSMTVSGSTSKSDAIDYTSDRVEVGARVSLSPPSTGWRFDLSVERGWEEWREKKDVFLKRRKDLDLTTTLSVQNQNISFLGLTPALSINQQTRDSTVNLYDLESQDFFIGVSNAF
;
A
#
# COMPACT_ATOMS: atom_id res chain seq x y z
N MET A 1 13.51 -7.79 -10.59
CA MET A 1 12.55 -8.80 -10.08
C MET A 1 12.88 -10.15 -10.70
N ARG A 2 13.04 -11.22 -9.92
CA ARG A 2 13.25 -12.58 -10.48
C ARG A 2 12.00 -13.40 -10.23
N HIS A 3 11.46 -14.04 -11.28
CA HIS A 3 10.34 -14.96 -11.20
C HIS A 3 10.87 -16.39 -11.20
N PHE A 4 10.44 -17.20 -10.26
CA PHE A 4 10.77 -18.62 -10.18
C PHE A 4 9.46 -19.42 -10.26
N ARG A 5 9.45 -20.46 -11.09
CA ARG A 5 8.36 -21.46 -11.06
C ARG A 5 8.70 -22.51 -10.00
N GLY A 6 7.90 -22.61 -8.97
CA GLY A 6 8.02 -23.66 -7.97
C GLY A 6 7.51 -25.01 -8.48
N PRO A 7 7.76 -26.12 -7.75
CA PRO A 7 7.42 -27.47 -8.17
C PRO A 7 5.92 -27.74 -8.38
N ALA A 8 5.03 -26.80 -8.02
CA ALA A 8 3.58 -26.90 -8.21
C ALA A 8 3.03 -25.83 -9.17
N ASN A 9 3.83 -25.35 -10.13
CA ASN A 9 3.48 -24.20 -11.00
C ASN A 9 3.12 -22.92 -10.22
N ALA A 10 3.54 -22.78 -8.98
CA ALA A 10 3.38 -21.57 -8.21
C ALA A 10 4.30 -20.47 -8.74
N ASN A 11 3.78 -19.26 -8.88
CA ASN A 11 4.60 -18.09 -9.21
C ASN A 11 5.24 -17.54 -7.94
N LEU A 12 6.56 -17.46 -7.93
CA LEU A 12 7.34 -16.88 -6.84
C LEU A 12 7.95 -15.57 -7.31
N ASN A 13 7.72 -14.51 -6.54
CA ASN A 13 8.27 -13.19 -6.82
C ASN A 13 9.14 -12.75 -5.65
N PHE A 14 10.29 -12.22 -5.97
CA PHE A 14 11.19 -11.61 -5.00
C PHE A 14 11.56 -10.20 -5.46
N SER A 15 11.52 -9.23 -4.56
CA SER A 15 11.98 -7.87 -4.83
C SER A 15 12.77 -7.31 -3.67
N LEU A 16 13.78 -6.51 -4.01
CA LEU A 16 14.56 -5.70 -3.10
C LEU A 16 14.49 -4.26 -3.58
N GLY A 17 14.16 -3.34 -2.69
CA GLY A 17 14.11 -1.91 -2.97
C GLY A 17 14.80 -1.12 -1.88
N GLN A 18 15.38 0.02 -2.25
CA GLN A 18 15.93 0.98 -1.31
C GLN A 18 15.50 2.39 -1.71
N VAL A 19 15.05 3.17 -0.74
CA VAL A 19 14.68 4.58 -0.91
C VAL A 19 15.47 5.39 0.11
N ARG A 20 16.17 6.42 -0.37
CA ARG A 20 16.85 7.40 0.47
C ARG A 20 16.12 8.72 0.37
N ARG A 21 15.82 9.34 1.50
CA ARG A 21 15.24 10.67 1.60
C ARG A 21 16.22 11.59 2.30
N GLU A 22 16.47 12.73 1.69
CA GLU A 22 17.34 13.78 2.22
C GLU A 22 16.49 14.98 2.59
N TYR A 23 16.63 15.46 3.81
CA TYR A 23 15.89 16.60 4.32
C TYR A 23 16.80 17.82 4.38
N LYS A 24 16.58 18.80 3.51
CA LYS A 24 17.44 20.00 3.38
C LYS A 24 17.48 20.89 4.63
N ALA A 25 16.45 20.85 5.46
CA ALA A 25 16.35 21.69 6.66
C ALA A 25 16.98 21.07 7.91
N THR A 26 17.29 19.79 7.86
CA THR A 26 17.88 19.05 8.98
C THR A 26 18.92 18.09 8.40
N GLU A 27 20.02 17.86 9.07
CA GLU A 27 21.02 16.84 8.66
C GLU A 27 20.46 15.40 8.77
N ASN A 28 19.15 15.27 8.88
CA ASN A 28 18.46 14.01 9.10
C ASN A 28 18.10 13.37 7.76
N ASN A 29 18.83 12.36 7.35
CA ASN A 29 18.53 11.55 6.20
C ASN A 29 17.84 10.26 6.64
N SER A 30 16.89 9.76 5.87
CA SER A 30 16.34 8.44 6.10
C SER A 30 16.63 7.50 4.94
N THR A 31 16.97 6.26 5.28
CA THR A 31 17.13 5.17 4.31
C THR A 31 16.14 4.07 4.65
N THR A 32 15.31 3.70 3.69
CA THR A 32 14.35 2.61 3.84
C THR A 32 14.71 1.48 2.89
N THR A 33 15.00 0.30 3.43
CA THR A 33 15.27 -0.91 2.66
C THR A 33 14.08 -1.86 2.77
N THR A 34 13.56 -2.31 1.64
CA THR A 34 12.39 -3.18 1.57
C THR A 34 12.76 -4.50 0.91
N PHE A 35 12.50 -5.60 1.61
CA PHE A 35 12.53 -6.96 1.08
C PHE A 35 11.10 -7.44 0.92
N ARG A 36 10.73 -7.94 -0.25
CA ARG A 36 9.41 -8.52 -0.48
C ARG A 36 9.54 -9.87 -1.14
N PHE A 37 8.79 -10.82 -0.61
CA PHE A 37 8.60 -12.14 -1.19
C PHE A 37 7.11 -12.39 -1.35
N SER A 38 6.69 -12.95 -2.48
CA SER A 38 5.31 -13.40 -2.64
C SER A 38 5.24 -14.71 -3.40
N SER A 39 4.27 -15.53 -3.02
CA SER A 39 3.94 -16.79 -3.67
C SER A 39 2.48 -16.75 -4.08
N GLN A 40 2.17 -17.25 -5.28
CA GLN A 40 0.82 -17.35 -5.81
C GLN A 40 0.57 -18.77 -6.28
N THR A 41 -0.59 -19.34 -5.92
CA THR A 41 -1.02 -20.63 -6.47
C THR A 41 -1.32 -20.50 -7.97
N PRO A 42 -1.34 -21.60 -8.73
CA PRO A 42 -1.88 -21.58 -10.09
C PRO A 42 -3.31 -21.05 -10.11
N ALA A 43 -3.67 -20.31 -11.16
CA ALA A 43 -5.03 -19.86 -11.35
C ALA A 43 -5.96 -21.05 -11.64
N THR A 44 -7.06 -21.14 -10.90
CA THR A 44 -8.10 -22.15 -11.06
C THR A 44 -9.40 -21.50 -11.52
N ALA A 45 -10.44 -22.30 -11.79
CA ALA A 45 -11.77 -21.79 -12.11
C ALA A 45 -12.38 -20.98 -10.94
N SER A 46 -12.05 -21.34 -9.68
CA SER A 46 -12.53 -20.66 -8.47
C SER A 46 -11.70 -19.43 -8.12
N GLY A 47 -10.47 -19.32 -8.61
CA GLY A 47 -9.60 -18.19 -8.31
C GLY A 47 -8.15 -18.56 -8.06
N GLN A 48 -7.44 -17.72 -7.33
CA GLN A 48 -6.02 -17.82 -7.05
C GLN A 48 -5.72 -17.30 -5.66
N SER A 49 -5.00 -18.08 -4.84
CA SER A 49 -4.53 -17.65 -3.53
C SER A 49 -3.11 -17.08 -3.63
N TYR A 50 -2.79 -16.15 -2.74
CA TYR A 50 -1.43 -15.64 -2.60
C TYR A 50 -1.04 -15.47 -1.13
N LEU A 51 0.26 -15.59 -0.90
CA LEU A 51 0.91 -15.27 0.36
C LEU A 51 2.01 -14.26 0.06
N SER A 52 2.08 -13.18 0.82
CA SER A 52 3.18 -12.22 0.73
C SER A 52 3.83 -12.00 2.08
N TYR A 53 5.13 -11.86 2.05
CA TYR A 53 5.98 -11.46 3.17
C TYR A 53 6.73 -10.20 2.76
N GLU A 54 6.73 -9.20 3.63
CA GLU A 54 7.49 -7.97 3.44
C GLU A 54 8.26 -7.66 4.72
N ARG A 55 9.52 -7.27 4.57
CA ARG A 55 10.31 -6.71 5.65
C ARG A 55 10.86 -5.36 5.23
N VAL A 56 10.60 -4.35 6.06
CA VAL A 56 11.03 -2.97 5.86
C VAL A 56 11.94 -2.58 7.01
N LEU A 57 13.13 -2.13 6.68
CA LEU A 57 14.12 -1.59 7.62
C LEU A 57 14.24 -0.11 7.33
N THR A 58 14.05 0.72 8.34
CA THR A 58 14.22 2.18 8.22
C THR A 58 15.34 2.62 9.16
N ASP A 59 16.34 3.25 8.59
CA ASP A 59 17.43 3.91 9.30
C ASP A 59 17.21 5.43 9.24
N PHE A 60 17.54 6.11 10.32
CA PHE A 60 17.48 7.56 10.41
C PHE A 60 18.85 8.07 10.81
N THR A 61 19.47 8.92 9.98
CA THR A 61 20.85 9.43 10.19
C THR A 61 21.83 8.28 10.45
N ASN A 62 21.79 7.22 9.62
CA ASN A 62 22.61 6.00 9.71
C ASN A 62 22.42 5.18 11.01
N SER A 63 21.37 5.43 11.77
CA SER A 63 21.01 4.64 12.95
C SER A 63 19.68 3.90 12.72
N PRO A 64 19.57 2.62 13.13
CA PRO A 64 18.33 1.88 13.02
C PRO A 64 17.20 2.59 13.76
N TYR A 65 16.10 2.88 13.02
CA TYR A 65 14.93 3.57 13.57
C TYR A 65 13.78 2.61 13.79
N SER A 66 13.39 1.88 12.75
CA SER A 66 12.29 0.92 12.84
C SER A 66 12.50 -0.29 11.93
N GLN A 67 11.91 -1.40 12.35
CA GLN A 67 11.82 -2.64 11.59
C GLN A 67 10.37 -3.06 11.53
N ARG A 68 9.83 -3.22 10.33
CA ARG A 68 8.47 -3.71 10.12
C ARG A 68 8.51 -5.03 9.38
N THR A 69 7.78 -6.00 9.86
CA THR A 69 7.52 -7.27 9.19
C THR A 69 6.03 -7.38 8.92
N SER A 70 5.66 -7.71 7.70
CA SER A 70 4.27 -7.86 7.26
C SER A 70 4.08 -9.24 6.63
N VAL A 71 3.00 -9.91 6.98
CA VAL A 71 2.54 -11.13 6.34
C VAL A 71 1.11 -10.89 5.88
N THR A 72 0.83 -11.19 4.62
CA THR A 72 -0.52 -11.06 4.05
C THR A 72 -0.88 -12.34 3.31
N PHE A 73 -2.04 -12.88 3.62
CA PHE A 73 -2.68 -13.94 2.86
C PHE A 73 -3.90 -13.37 2.16
N GLY A 74 -4.13 -13.75 0.91
CA GLY A 74 -5.31 -13.34 0.18
C GLY A 74 -5.74 -14.34 -0.86
N HIS A 75 -6.97 -14.15 -1.34
CA HIS A 75 -7.56 -14.92 -2.39
C HIS A 75 -8.27 -14.02 -3.39
N VAL A 76 -7.96 -14.22 -4.66
CA VAL A 76 -8.65 -13.58 -5.78
C VAL A 76 -9.70 -14.53 -6.28
N PHE A 77 -10.96 -14.18 -6.09
CA PHE A 77 -12.12 -14.94 -6.58
C PHE A 77 -12.45 -14.50 -8.00
N ARG A 78 -12.83 -15.43 -8.86
CA ARG A 78 -13.53 -15.10 -10.10
C ARG A 78 -14.99 -14.90 -9.79
N SER A 79 -15.52 -13.71 -10.10
CA SER A 79 -16.94 -13.39 -10.01
C SER A 79 -17.61 -13.58 -11.38
N PHE A 80 -18.86 -13.19 -11.52
CA PHE A 80 -19.60 -13.30 -12.78
C PHE A 80 -18.91 -12.55 -13.93
N GLY A 81 -18.68 -13.25 -15.04
CA GLY A 81 -17.92 -12.75 -16.19
C GLY A 81 -16.43 -12.62 -15.87
N ASP A 82 -15.80 -11.56 -16.40
CA ASP A 82 -14.36 -11.27 -16.18
C ASP A 82 -14.06 -10.50 -14.88
N ARG A 83 -15.09 -10.28 -14.05
CA ARG A 83 -14.94 -9.54 -12.80
C ARG A 83 -14.20 -10.35 -11.75
N ARG A 84 -13.47 -9.66 -10.90
CA ARG A 84 -12.68 -10.26 -9.83
C ARG A 84 -13.08 -9.64 -8.50
N ALA A 85 -13.09 -10.46 -7.46
CA ALA A 85 -13.11 -10.02 -6.09
C ALA A 85 -11.81 -10.48 -5.41
N ASN A 86 -11.22 -9.67 -4.56
CA ASN A 86 -10.03 -10.03 -3.81
C ASN A 86 -10.28 -9.78 -2.33
N GLY A 87 -10.16 -10.83 -1.53
CA GLY A 87 -10.18 -10.75 -0.08
C GLY A 87 -8.78 -10.98 0.46
N SER A 88 -8.34 -10.20 1.45
CA SER A 88 -7.07 -10.44 2.12
C SER A 88 -7.12 -10.13 3.61
N ILE A 89 -6.28 -10.84 4.36
CA ILE A 89 -5.99 -10.58 5.77
C ILE A 89 -4.48 -10.46 5.95
N GLY A 90 -4.05 -9.65 6.88
CA GLY A 90 -2.63 -9.45 7.14
C GLY A 90 -2.33 -9.04 8.56
N ILE A 91 -1.10 -9.28 8.95
CA ILE A 91 -0.52 -8.83 10.21
C ILE A 91 0.78 -8.10 9.93
N ASP A 92 0.94 -6.94 10.56
CA ASP A 92 2.18 -6.18 10.57
C ASP A 92 2.70 -6.12 11.99
N GLN A 93 3.99 -6.36 12.16
CA GLN A 93 4.71 -6.13 13.40
C GLN A 93 5.77 -5.07 13.15
N THR A 94 5.74 -4.00 13.94
CA THR A 94 6.72 -2.90 13.87
C THR A 94 7.43 -2.81 15.20
N LYS A 95 8.77 -2.81 15.16
CA LYS A 95 9.63 -2.54 16.30
C LYS A 95 10.36 -1.22 16.09
N TYR A 96 10.18 -0.30 17.02
CA TYR A 96 10.92 0.96 17.07
C TYR A 96 12.18 0.76 17.89
N VAL A 97 13.35 0.73 17.22
CA VAL A 97 14.62 0.29 17.84
C VAL A 97 15.05 1.23 18.95
N ARG A 98 14.84 2.55 18.79
CA ARG A 98 15.29 3.56 19.77
C ARG A 98 14.48 3.55 21.08
N THR A 99 13.20 3.27 21.00
CA THR A 99 12.30 3.28 22.16
C THR A 99 12.05 1.87 22.73
N GLY A 100 12.41 0.83 21.97
CA GLY A 100 12.05 -0.54 22.30
C GLY A 100 10.56 -0.86 22.14
N THR A 101 9.74 0.11 21.69
CA THR A 101 8.30 -0.04 21.54
C THR A 101 7.98 -1.01 20.41
N GLU A 102 7.03 -1.90 20.64
CA GLU A 102 6.49 -2.79 19.61
C GLU A 102 5.03 -2.45 19.32
N ALA A 103 4.67 -2.51 18.04
CA ALA A 103 3.31 -2.31 17.57
C ALA A 103 2.90 -3.45 16.63
N GLN A 104 1.67 -3.93 16.79
CA GLN A 104 1.05 -4.92 15.93
C GLN A 104 -0.16 -4.31 15.25
N LYS A 105 -0.31 -4.54 13.94
CA LYS A 105 -1.45 -4.11 13.16
C LYS A 105 -2.07 -5.30 12.43
N TYR A 106 -3.33 -5.51 12.66
CA TYR A 106 -4.15 -6.51 11.96
C TYR A 106 -4.95 -5.81 10.89
N ARG A 107 -5.02 -6.37 9.69
CA ARG A 107 -5.72 -5.79 8.54
C ARG A 107 -6.61 -6.82 7.89
N ALA A 108 -7.74 -6.37 7.38
CA ALA A 108 -8.59 -7.11 6.45
C ALA A 108 -8.99 -6.18 5.31
N SER A 109 -9.05 -6.67 4.09
CA SER A 109 -9.56 -5.91 2.96
C SER A 109 -10.35 -6.78 2.01
N LEU A 110 -11.32 -6.16 1.36
CA LEU A 110 -12.12 -6.72 0.29
C LEU A 110 -12.16 -5.71 -0.85
N SER A 111 -11.77 -6.13 -2.04
CA SER A 111 -11.95 -5.34 -3.26
C SER A 111 -12.80 -6.11 -4.28
N HIS A 112 -13.55 -5.39 -5.09
CA HIS A 112 -14.40 -5.97 -6.11
C HIS A 112 -14.41 -5.11 -7.36
N ASP A 113 -14.26 -5.76 -8.53
CA ASP A 113 -14.42 -5.12 -9.82
C ASP A 113 -15.94 -4.95 -10.11
N LEU A 114 -16.42 -3.70 -10.06
CA LEU A 114 -17.80 -3.37 -10.40
C LEU A 114 -18.04 -3.47 -11.90
N TYR A 115 -17.01 -3.09 -12.67
CA TYR A 115 -17.01 -3.15 -14.12
C TYR A 115 -15.58 -3.47 -14.60
N ALA A 116 -15.47 -4.33 -15.59
CA ALA A 116 -14.19 -4.67 -16.22
C ALA A 116 -14.39 -4.88 -17.73
N SER A 117 -13.60 -4.15 -18.52
CA SER A 117 -13.48 -4.34 -19.95
C SER A 117 -12.03 -4.11 -20.37
N ARG A 118 -11.71 -4.32 -21.63
CA ARG A 118 -10.35 -4.04 -22.16
C ARG A 118 -10.00 -2.56 -22.13
N LEU A 119 -11.00 -1.68 -22.25
CA LEU A 119 -10.80 -0.23 -22.28
C LEU A 119 -10.86 0.39 -20.90
N PHE A 120 -11.75 -0.08 -20.05
CA PHE A 120 -12.13 0.61 -18.83
C PHE A 120 -12.45 -0.38 -17.71
N SER A 121 -12.02 -0.09 -16.50
CA SER A 121 -12.41 -0.83 -15.32
C SER A 121 -12.69 0.10 -14.14
N VAL A 122 -13.62 -0.33 -13.30
CA VAL A 122 -13.98 0.32 -12.03
C VAL A 122 -13.93 -0.72 -10.94
N SER A 123 -13.23 -0.44 -9.87
CA SER A 123 -13.19 -1.28 -8.68
C SER A 123 -13.44 -0.47 -7.41
N MET A 124 -13.98 -1.13 -6.40
CA MET A 124 -14.12 -0.60 -5.05
C MET A 124 -13.37 -1.47 -4.07
N THR A 125 -12.88 -0.83 -3.01
CA THR A 125 -12.16 -1.50 -1.92
C THR A 125 -12.72 -1.01 -0.60
N VAL A 126 -12.92 -1.93 0.35
CA VAL A 126 -13.19 -1.65 1.74
C VAL A 126 -12.11 -2.35 2.55
N SER A 127 -11.50 -1.63 3.47
CA SER A 127 -10.50 -2.21 4.37
C SER A 127 -10.74 -1.75 5.80
N GLY A 128 -10.31 -2.60 6.73
CA GLY A 128 -10.31 -2.30 8.15
C GLY A 128 -9.00 -2.74 8.78
N SER A 129 -8.56 -2.00 9.78
CA SER A 129 -7.40 -2.39 10.56
C SER A 129 -7.51 -1.95 12.01
N THR A 130 -6.91 -2.73 12.89
CA THR A 130 -6.70 -2.38 14.30
C THR A 130 -5.21 -2.46 14.61
N SER A 131 -4.69 -1.41 15.25
CA SER A 131 -3.31 -1.33 15.71
C SER A 131 -3.30 -1.44 17.23
N LYS A 132 -2.34 -2.19 17.77
CA LYS A 132 -2.06 -2.31 19.20
C LYS A 132 -0.58 -2.06 19.42
N SER A 133 -0.23 -1.32 20.44
CA SER A 133 1.16 -1.05 20.80
C SER A 133 1.33 -1.09 22.30
N ASP A 134 2.53 -1.43 22.75
CA ASP A 134 2.94 -1.33 24.14
C ASP A 134 2.98 0.13 24.61
N ALA A 135 3.19 1.07 23.69
CA ALA A 135 2.99 2.48 23.94
C ALA A 135 1.53 2.84 23.65
N ILE A 136 0.85 3.30 24.68
CA ILE A 136 -0.58 3.70 24.69
C ILE A 136 -0.97 4.57 23.50
N ASP A 137 -0.06 5.41 23.05
CA ASP A 137 -0.22 6.39 21.97
C ASP A 137 -0.42 5.82 20.56
N TYR A 138 -0.30 4.51 20.35
CA TYR A 138 -0.31 3.88 19.02
C TYR A 138 -1.43 2.86 18.81
N THR A 139 -2.42 2.86 19.69
CA THR A 139 -3.59 1.97 19.56
C THR A 139 -4.71 2.70 18.82
N SER A 140 -5.06 2.23 17.64
CA SER A 140 -6.10 2.83 16.80
C SER A 140 -6.90 1.78 16.04
N ASP A 141 -8.12 2.15 15.68
CA ASP A 141 -8.97 1.41 14.74
C ASP A 141 -9.19 2.30 13.51
N ARG A 142 -9.06 1.70 12.30
CA ARG A 142 -9.19 2.41 11.04
C ARG A 142 -10.09 1.65 10.08
N VAL A 143 -10.95 2.37 9.38
CA VAL A 143 -11.76 1.89 8.25
C VAL A 143 -11.45 2.75 7.05
N GLU A 144 -11.33 2.14 5.88
CA GLU A 144 -11.09 2.85 4.62
C GLU A 144 -12.03 2.33 3.55
N VAL A 145 -12.49 3.24 2.71
CA VAL A 145 -13.24 2.94 1.49
C VAL A 145 -12.56 3.62 0.33
N GLY A 146 -12.31 2.86 -0.73
CA GLY A 146 -11.64 3.35 -1.92
C GLY A 146 -12.40 2.99 -3.19
N ALA A 147 -12.21 3.81 -4.21
CA ALA A 147 -12.63 3.55 -5.57
C ALA A 147 -11.45 3.77 -6.52
N ARG A 148 -11.33 2.92 -7.53
CA ARG A 148 -10.33 3.05 -8.57
C ARG A 148 -10.97 2.93 -9.94
N VAL A 149 -10.56 3.81 -10.82
CA VAL A 149 -10.92 3.82 -12.24
C VAL A 149 -9.65 3.65 -13.05
N SER A 150 -9.64 2.69 -13.96
CA SER A 150 -8.53 2.48 -14.90
C SER A 150 -9.04 2.63 -16.33
N LEU A 151 -8.30 3.38 -17.14
CA LEU A 151 -8.58 3.59 -18.57
C LEU A 151 -7.34 3.17 -19.37
N SER A 152 -7.54 2.25 -20.31
CA SER A 152 -6.47 1.73 -21.17
C SER A 152 -6.94 1.73 -22.64
N PRO A 153 -6.90 2.88 -23.36
CA PRO A 153 -7.35 2.95 -24.73
C PRO A 153 -6.53 2.00 -25.62
N PRO A 154 -7.20 1.09 -26.36
CA PRO A 154 -6.52 0.18 -27.28
C PRO A 154 -5.67 0.94 -28.28
N SER A 155 -4.56 0.34 -28.72
CA SER A 155 -3.62 0.88 -29.72
C SER A 155 -2.82 2.12 -29.32
N THR A 156 -3.15 2.83 -28.25
CA THR A 156 -2.40 4.03 -27.83
C THR A 156 -1.25 3.72 -26.88
N GLY A 157 -1.29 2.57 -26.20
CA GLY A 157 -0.35 2.18 -25.15
C GLY A 157 -0.49 2.98 -23.85
N TRP A 158 -1.34 4.00 -23.81
CA TRP A 158 -1.59 4.78 -22.61
C TRP A 158 -2.46 4.01 -21.61
N ARG A 159 -2.10 4.15 -20.36
CA ARG A 159 -2.90 3.71 -19.21
C ARG A 159 -2.98 4.83 -18.19
N PHE A 160 -4.19 5.11 -17.75
CA PHE A 160 -4.52 6.07 -16.72
C PHE A 160 -5.20 5.34 -15.57
N ASP A 161 -4.72 5.54 -14.36
CA ASP A 161 -5.32 5.00 -13.15
C ASP A 161 -5.61 6.16 -12.20
N LEU A 162 -6.86 6.33 -11.81
CA LEU A 162 -7.30 7.27 -10.78
C LEU A 162 -7.82 6.47 -9.60
N SER A 163 -7.29 6.70 -8.41
CA SER A 163 -7.85 6.18 -7.16
C SER A 163 -8.19 7.29 -6.19
N VAL A 164 -9.28 7.10 -5.47
CA VAL A 164 -9.70 7.96 -4.36
C VAL A 164 -9.99 7.05 -3.18
N GLU A 165 -9.41 7.37 -2.04
CA GLU A 165 -9.55 6.60 -0.81
C GLU A 165 -9.92 7.54 0.33
N ARG A 166 -10.92 7.18 1.12
CA ARG A 166 -11.33 7.89 2.32
C ARG A 166 -11.17 6.98 3.53
N GLY A 167 -10.44 7.45 4.52
CA GLY A 167 -10.15 6.72 5.76
C GLY A 167 -10.69 7.44 6.98
N TRP A 168 -11.17 6.67 7.94
CA TRP A 168 -11.56 7.12 9.27
C TRP A 168 -10.73 6.36 10.27
N GLU A 169 -10.00 7.07 11.13
CA GLU A 169 -9.16 6.49 12.17
C GLU A 169 -9.53 7.07 13.54
N GLU A 170 -9.75 6.21 14.51
CA GLU A 170 -10.01 6.59 15.88
C GLU A 170 -8.94 5.99 16.81
N TRP A 171 -8.28 6.86 17.55
CA TRP A 171 -7.28 6.48 18.56
C TRP A 171 -7.98 6.20 19.88
N ARG A 172 -7.69 5.05 20.50
CA ARG A 172 -8.43 4.59 21.67
C ARG A 172 -8.14 5.43 22.92
N GLU A 173 -6.96 5.98 23.02
CA GLU A 173 -6.49 6.69 24.20
C GLU A 173 -6.58 8.21 24.01
N LYS A 174 -6.85 8.91 25.12
CA LYS A 174 -6.71 10.35 25.17
C LYS A 174 -5.25 10.67 25.42
N LYS A 175 -4.64 11.51 24.61
CA LYS A 175 -3.34 12.10 24.98
C LYS A 175 -3.56 13.14 26.06
N ASP A 176 -2.88 12.98 27.21
CA ASP A 176 -2.99 13.87 28.36
C ASP A 176 -2.80 15.35 28.00
N VAL A 177 -1.93 15.64 27.01
CA VAL A 177 -1.65 16.99 26.53
C VAL A 177 -2.85 17.63 25.83
N PHE A 178 -3.71 16.85 25.17
CA PHE A 178 -4.80 17.41 24.35
C PHE A 178 -6.19 17.21 24.96
N LEU A 179 -6.34 16.44 26.02
CA LEU A 179 -7.59 16.14 26.71
C LEU A 179 -8.72 15.59 25.81
N LYS A 180 -8.40 15.28 24.54
CA LYS A 180 -9.33 14.79 23.53
C LYS A 180 -8.84 13.49 22.92
N ARG A 181 -9.76 12.61 22.54
CA ARG A 181 -9.45 11.49 21.65
C ARG A 181 -9.17 12.00 20.26
N ARG A 182 -8.09 11.53 19.67
CA ARG A 182 -7.75 11.83 18.30
C ARG A 182 -8.65 11.02 17.37
N LYS A 183 -9.27 11.71 16.43
CA LYS A 183 -10.00 11.14 15.31
C LYS A 183 -9.51 11.82 14.05
N ASP A 184 -9.12 11.03 13.09
CA ASP A 184 -8.58 11.49 11.81
C ASP A 184 -9.52 11.11 10.68
N LEU A 185 -9.68 12.01 9.74
CA LEU A 185 -10.37 11.81 8.48
C LEU A 185 -9.35 12.04 7.36
N ASP A 186 -8.96 10.97 6.69
CA ASP A 186 -8.02 11.02 5.57
C ASP A 186 -8.77 11.01 4.24
N LEU A 187 -8.28 11.79 3.28
CA LEU A 187 -8.63 11.67 1.87
C LEU A 187 -7.33 11.57 1.07
N THR A 188 -7.19 10.50 0.30
CA THR A 188 -6.05 10.30 -0.59
C THR A 188 -6.55 10.17 -2.01
N THR A 189 -5.97 10.95 -2.93
CA THR A 189 -6.24 10.89 -4.36
C THR A 189 -4.93 10.61 -5.08
N THR A 190 -4.91 9.57 -5.90
CA THR A 190 -3.73 9.22 -6.71
C THR A 190 -4.11 9.14 -8.17
N LEU A 191 -3.38 9.87 -9.00
CA LEU A 191 -3.44 9.77 -10.47
C LEU A 191 -2.12 9.18 -10.95
N SER A 192 -2.18 8.10 -11.72
CA SER A 192 -1.02 7.49 -12.35
C SER A 192 -1.22 7.41 -13.85
N VAL A 193 -0.17 7.69 -14.60
CA VAL A 193 -0.15 7.68 -16.06
C VAL A 193 1.09 6.92 -16.52
N GLN A 194 0.90 5.98 -17.43
CA GLN A 194 2.01 5.26 -18.06
C GLN A 194 1.74 5.02 -19.55
N ASN A 195 2.80 4.87 -20.33
CA ASN A 195 2.67 4.49 -21.74
C ASN A 195 3.50 3.24 -22.03
N GLN A 196 2.82 2.13 -22.33
CA GLN A 196 3.43 0.82 -22.57
C GLN A 196 4.20 0.77 -23.91
N ASN A 197 3.91 1.65 -24.85
CA ASN A 197 4.64 1.74 -26.12
C ASN A 197 5.99 2.44 -25.96
N ILE A 198 6.18 3.20 -24.87
CA ILE A 198 7.44 3.83 -24.51
C ILE A 198 8.14 2.89 -23.53
N SER A 199 8.96 1.97 -24.05
CA SER A 199 9.76 1.11 -23.19
C SER A 199 11.24 1.21 -23.56
N PHE A 200 12.08 1.32 -22.55
CA PHE A 200 13.53 1.27 -22.68
C PHE A 200 14.06 0.13 -21.84
N LEU A 201 14.75 -0.82 -22.43
CA LEU A 201 15.24 -2.05 -21.77
C LEU A 201 14.14 -2.83 -21.02
N GLY A 202 12.91 -2.86 -21.55
CA GLY A 202 11.77 -3.52 -20.92
C GLY A 202 11.17 -2.72 -19.74
N LEU A 203 11.58 -1.47 -19.54
CA LEU A 203 11.08 -0.57 -18.50
C LEU A 203 10.16 0.47 -19.13
N THR A 204 8.96 0.62 -18.59
CA THR A 204 7.95 1.59 -19.02
C THR A 204 7.95 2.78 -18.06
N PRO A 205 8.09 4.02 -18.55
CA PRO A 205 8.00 5.19 -17.69
C PRO A 205 6.58 5.35 -17.12
N ALA A 206 6.51 5.72 -15.87
CA ALA A 206 5.27 6.00 -15.14
C ALA A 206 5.40 7.31 -14.37
N LEU A 207 4.37 8.14 -14.48
CA LEU A 207 4.19 9.35 -13.67
C LEU A 207 3.05 9.10 -12.69
N SER A 208 3.23 9.50 -11.42
CA SER A 208 2.17 9.44 -10.42
C SER A 208 2.14 10.74 -9.62
N ILE A 209 0.94 11.22 -9.37
CA ILE A 209 0.64 12.35 -8.50
C ILE A 209 -0.22 11.81 -7.37
N ASN A 210 0.20 12.06 -6.14
CA ASN A 210 -0.53 11.69 -4.95
C ASN A 210 -0.84 12.96 -4.15
N GLN A 211 -2.10 13.17 -3.81
CA GLN A 211 -2.55 14.22 -2.91
C GLN A 211 -3.19 13.56 -1.69
N GLN A 212 -2.76 13.98 -0.52
CA GLN A 212 -3.31 13.50 0.74
C GLN A 212 -3.69 14.69 1.62
N THR A 213 -4.91 14.65 2.15
CA THR A 213 -5.38 15.55 3.21
C THR A 213 -5.81 14.74 4.41
N ARG A 214 -5.54 15.27 5.59
CA ARG A 214 -6.00 14.73 6.87
C ARG A 214 -6.56 15.86 7.71
N ASP A 215 -7.79 15.69 8.12
CA ASP A 215 -8.44 16.51 9.13
C ASP A 215 -8.44 15.75 10.45
N SER A 216 -7.91 16.33 11.51
CA SER A 216 -7.82 15.72 12.83
C SER A 216 -8.57 16.52 13.89
N THR A 217 -9.17 15.84 14.85
CA THR A 217 -9.72 16.51 16.06
C THR A 217 -8.62 17.20 16.89
N VAL A 218 -7.37 16.90 16.61
CA VAL A 218 -6.18 17.53 17.19
C VAL A 218 -5.37 18.17 16.07
N ASN A 219 -5.49 19.46 15.88
CA ASN A 219 -4.96 20.22 14.73
C ASN A 219 -3.46 20.00 14.45
N LEU A 220 -2.69 19.60 15.46
CA LEU A 220 -1.27 19.25 15.27
C LEU A 220 -1.05 18.10 14.28
N TYR A 221 -2.09 17.29 14.04
CA TYR A 221 -2.04 16.13 13.13
C TYR A 221 -2.72 16.38 11.80
N ASP A 222 -3.21 17.61 11.56
CA ASP A 222 -3.68 18.00 10.25
C ASP A 222 -2.52 17.91 9.25
N LEU A 223 -2.82 17.40 8.07
CA LEU A 223 -1.83 17.18 7.02
C LEU A 223 -2.43 17.56 5.67
N GLU A 224 -1.64 18.29 4.91
CA GLU A 224 -1.83 18.44 3.47
C GLU A 224 -0.50 18.15 2.79
N SER A 225 -0.49 17.19 1.89
CA SER A 225 0.70 16.84 1.11
C SER A 225 0.37 16.57 -0.34
N GLN A 226 1.31 16.91 -1.21
CA GLN A 226 1.26 16.57 -2.62
C GLN A 226 2.62 16.02 -3.03
N ASP A 227 2.62 14.78 -3.53
CA ASP A 227 3.82 14.09 -3.96
C ASP A 227 3.76 13.84 -5.47
N PHE A 228 4.87 14.11 -6.14
CA PHE A 228 5.10 13.77 -7.54
C PHE A 228 6.13 12.65 -7.61
N PHE A 229 5.79 11.61 -8.32
CA PHE A 229 6.67 10.47 -8.50
C PHE A 229 6.86 10.19 -9.99
N ILE A 230 8.12 10.13 -10.42
CA ILE A 230 8.52 9.67 -11.74
C ILE A 230 9.30 8.39 -11.54
N GLY A 231 8.86 7.33 -12.16
CA GLY A 231 9.48 6.02 -12.03
C GLY A 231 9.41 5.21 -13.31
N VAL A 232 9.87 4.00 -13.22
CA VAL A 232 9.77 3.02 -14.30
C VAL A 232 9.13 1.74 -13.75
N SER A 233 8.26 1.14 -14.53
CA SER A 233 7.64 -0.14 -14.22
C SER A 233 8.03 -1.18 -15.28
N ASN A 234 8.12 -2.44 -14.90
CA ASN A 234 8.29 -3.51 -15.88
C ASN A 234 6.97 -3.73 -16.60
N ALA A 235 6.97 -3.63 -17.93
CA ALA A 235 5.89 -4.14 -18.76
C ALA A 235 6.15 -5.64 -19.01
N PHE A 236 5.37 -6.52 -18.40
CA PHE A 236 5.32 -7.95 -18.71
C PHE A 236 3.89 -8.33 -19.08
#